data_6d0f4ff7b2f58a13f53e42de5e26af95
#
_entry.id   6d0f4ff7b2f58a13f53e42de5e26af95
#
_cell.length_a   1.000
_cell.length_b   1.000
_cell.length_c   1.000
_cell.angle_alpha   90.00
_cell.angle_beta   90.00
_cell.angle_gamma   90.00
#
_symmetry.space_group_name_H-M   'P 1'
#
loop_
_entity.id
_entity.type
_entity.pdbx_description
1 polymer ?
#
loop_
_entity_poly.entity_id
_entity_poly.type
_entity_poly.pdbx_seq_one_letter_code
_entity_poly.pdbx_strand_id
1 'polypeptide(L)'
;MSEAEYETVLPLIAGYQRFYLAEPDEDRNRVFFRRFLAPSEDGLLLGAWKGDELVGFATLYWTFSSTHAAEAALMNDLFVAEGHRGEGIGLALIQASATAAHERGMRHLEWFTALDNETAQRLYERTGAERSGWYNYELLLE
;
A
#
# COMPACT_ATOMS: atom_id res chain seq x y z
N MET A 1 -6.45 -12.49 0.59
CA MET A 1 -7.49 -12.09 -0.40
C MET A 1 -7.72 -13.25 -1.36
N SER A 2 -8.97 -13.65 -1.54
CA SER A 2 -9.36 -14.74 -2.46
C SER A 2 -9.39 -14.24 -3.91
N GLU A 3 -9.53 -15.15 -4.87
CA GLU A 3 -9.68 -14.78 -6.28
C GLU A 3 -10.91 -13.90 -6.52
N ALA A 4 -12.04 -14.20 -5.86
CA ALA A 4 -13.24 -13.39 -5.98
C ALA A 4 -13.04 -11.99 -5.39
N GLU A 5 -12.37 -11.89 -4.27
CA GLU A 5 -12.02 -10.61 -3.64
C GLU A 5 -11.04 -9.81 -4.49
N TYR A 6 -10.12 -10.52 -5.15
CA TYR A 6 -9.14 -9.87 -6.03
C TYR A 6 -9.81 -9.07 -7.15
N GLU A 7 -10.85 -9.64 -7.78
CA GLU A 7 -11.57 -8.92 -8.83
C GLU A 7 -12.21 -7.61 -8.29
N THR A 8 -12.60 -7.59 -7.02
CA THR A 8 -13.24 -6.39 -6.44
C THR A 8 -12.23 -5.30 -6.08
N VAL A 9 -10.93 -5.62 -5.94
CA VAL A 9 -9.91 -4.60 -5.63
C VAL A 9 -9.44 -3.86 -6.89
N LEU A 10 -9.59 -4.45 -8.06
CA LEU A 10 -9.09 -3.84 -9.31
C LEU A 10 -9.66 -2.43 -9.57
N PRO A 11 -10.96 -2.16 -9.37
CA PRO A 11 -11.46 -0.78 -9.50
C PRO A 11 -10.82 0.20 -8.52
N LEU A 12 -10.50 -0.23 -7.31
CA LEU A 12 -9.81 0.64 -6.33
C LEU A 12 -8.37 0.90 -6.75
N ILE A 13 -7.69 -0.09 -7.31
CA ILE A 13 -6.35 0.09 -7.85
C ILE A 13 -6.36 1.12 -8.98
N ALA A 14 -7.33 1.03 -9.88
CA ALA A 14 -7.50 2.02 -10.94
C ALA A 14 -7.74 3.42 -10.36
N GLY A 15 -8.55 3.53 -9.31
CA GLY A 15 -8.78 4.79 -8.60
C GLY A 15 -7.52 5.37 -7.97
N TYR A 16 -6.70 4.53 -7.37
CA TYR A 16 -5.39 4.91 -6.84
C TYR A 16 -4.48 5.47 -7.93
N GLN A 17 -4.43 4.78 -9.07
CA GLN A 17 -3.60 5.21 -10.19
C GLN A 17 -4.06 6.57 -10.75
N ARG A 18 -5.37 6.79 -10.88
CA ARG A 18 -5.92 8.08 -11.32
C ARG A 18 -5.60 9.20 -10.33
N PHE A 19 -5.63 8.91 -9.05
CA PHE A 19 -5.27 9.87 -8.02
C PHE A 19 -3.83 10.38 -8.21
N TYR A 20 -2.94 9.52 -8.67
CA TYR A 20 -1.55 9.87 -8.98
C TYR A 20 -1.33 10.20 -10.45
N LEU A 21 -2.40 10.54 -11.18
CA LEU A 21 -2.38 10.98 -12.58
C LEU A 21 -1.81 9.93 -13.55
N ALA A 22 -1.88 8.67 -13.17
CA ALA A 22 -1.52 7.57 -14.05
C ALA A 22 -2.75 7.06 -14.80
N GLU A 23 -2.55 6.57 -16.02
CA GLU A 23 -3.63 5.99 -16.82
C GLU A 23 -3.77 4.50 -16.49
N PRO A 24 -4.91 4.06 -15.92
CA PRO A 24 -5.09 2.65 -15.59
C PRO A 24 -5.17 1.77 -16.84
N ASP A 25 -4.59 0.59 -16.74
CA ASP A 25 -4.72 -0.48 -17.73
C ASP A 25 -5.18 -1.72 -16.96
N GLU A 26 -6.43 -2.10 -17.13
CA GLU A 26 -7.05 -3.16 -16.34
C GLU A 26 -6.37 -4.51 -16.51
N ASP A 27 -6.00 -4.87 -17.73
CA ASP A 27 -5.34 -6.16 -17.98
C ASP A 27 -3.94 -6.19 -17.36
N ARG A 28 -3.20 -5.10 -17.48
CA ARG A 28 -1.88 -4.98 -16.86
C ARG A 28 -2.00 -5.06 -15.34
N ASN A 29 -2.97 -4.37 -14.75
CA ASN A 29 -3.21 -4.39 -13.31
C ASN A 29 -3.54 -5.80 -12.83
N ARG A 30 -4.41 -6.51 -13.56
CA ARG A 30 -4.82 -7.86 -13.18
C ARG A 30 -3.62 -8.81 -13.13
N VAL A 31 -2.72 -8.72 -14.09
CA VAL A 31 -1.52 -9.55 -14.13
C VAL A 31 -0.52 -9.14 -13.05
N PHE A 32 -0.27 -7.83 -12.91
CA PHE A 32 0.76 -7.34 -11.99
C PHE A 32 0.42 -7.59 -10.53
N PHE A 33 -0.78 -7.19 -10.10
CA PHE A 33 -1.14 -7.26 -8.69
C PHE A 33 -1.44 -8.67 -8.19
N ARG A 34 -1.70 -9.60 -9.10
CA ARG A 34 -1.91 -11.01 -8.75
C ARG A 34 -0.71 -11.60 -8.01
N ARG A 35 0.49 -11.10 -8.28
CA ARG A 35 1.71 -11.58 -7.61
C ARG A 35 1.70 -11.38 -6.10
N PHE A 36 0.85 -10.49 -5.60
CA PHE A 36 0.78 -10.19 -4.17
C PHE A 36 -0.33 -10.95 -3.44
N LEU A 37 -1.03 -11.85 -4.11
CA LEU A 37 -1.98 -12.74 -3.45
C LEU A 37 -1.21 -13.81 -2.65
N ALA A 38 -1.62 -14.03 -1.40
CA ALA A 38 -0.94 -14.97 -0.53
C ALA A 38 -1.15 -16.42 -0.97
N PRO A 39 -0.12 -17.31 -0.84
CA PRO A 39 1.23 -16.98 -0.37
C PRO A 39 2.07 -16.33 -1.46
N SER A 40 2.87 -15.35 -1.10
CA SER A 40 3.74 -14.65 -2.04
C SER A 40 5.08 -14.30 -1.41
N GLU A 41 6.16 -14.50 -2.19
CA GLU A 41 7.50 -14.06 -1.80
C GLU A 41 7.79 -12.62 -2.22
N ASP A 42 6.90 -11.99 -2.97
CA ASP A 42 7.07 -10.61 -3.47
C ASP A 42 6.45 -9.57 -2.55
N GLY A 43 5.36 -9.91 -1.90
CA GLY A 43 4.65 -8.96 -1.06
C GLY A 43 3.28 -9.45 -0.64
N LEU A 44 2.40 -8.50 -0.30
CA LEU A 44 1.07 -8.81 0.19
C LEU A 44 0.07 -7.73 -0.22
N LEU A 45 -1.10 -8.16 -0.66
CA LEU A 45 -2.22 -7.28 -0.97
C LEU A 45 -3.26 -7.40 0.14
N LEU A 46 -3.53 -6.29 0.83
CA LEU A 46 -4.49 -6.22 1.93
C LEU A 46 -5.72 -5.44 1.49
N GLY A 47 -6.88 -5.91 1.88
CA GLY A 47 -8.15 -5.23 1.64
C GLY A 47 -8.81 -4.80 2.94
N ALA A 48 -9.49 -3.67 2.92
CA ALA A 48 -10.32 -3.19 4.02
C ALA A 48 -11.78 -3.28 3.61
N TRP A 49 -12.58 -3.95 4.43
CA TRP A 49 -13.98 -4.24 4.14
C TRP A 49 -14.89 -3.52 5.12
N LYS A 50 -16.00 -3.00 4.60
CA LYS A 50 -17.09 -2.47 5.40
C LYS A 50 -18.34 -3.26 5.03
N GLY A 51 -18.71 -4.23 5.87
CA GLY A 51 -19.66 -5.24 5.47
C GLY A 51 -19.11 -6.06 4.30
N ASP A 52 -19.84 -6.10 3.19
CA ASP A 52 -19.45 -6.82 1.99
C ASP A 52 -18.75 -5.93 0.96
N GLU A 53 -18.55 -4.65 1.27
CA GLU A 53 -17.96 -3.69 0.35
C GLU A 53 -16.48 -3.51 0.64
N LEU A 54 -15.65 -3.64 -0.39
CA LEU A 54 -14.22 -3.33 -0.31
C LEU A 54 -14.05 -1.82 -0.42
N VAL A 55 -13.53 -1.19 0.64
CA VAL A 55 -13.45 0.27 0.73
C VAL A 55 -12.04 0.82 0.77
N GLY A 56 -11.05 -0.05 0.79
CA GLY A 56 -9.65 0.38 0.77
C GLY A 56 -8.71 -0.79 0.54
N PHE A 57 -7.47 -0.47 0.21
CA PHE A 57 -6.44 -1.50 0.04
C PHE A 57 -5.06 -0.94 0.38
N ALA A 58 -4.13 -1.86 0.66
CA ALA A 58 -2.71 -1.56 0.76
C ALA A 58 -1.93 -2.64 0.03
N THR A 59 -0.82 -2.25 -0.59
CA THR A 59 0.11 -3.18 -1.22
C THR A 59 1.45 -3.09 -0.52
N LEU A 60 1.92 -4.22 -0.01
CA LEU A 60 3.23 -4.34 0.62
C LEU A 60 4.19 -5.04 -0.33
N TYR A 61 5.41 -4.52 -0.41
CA TYR A 61 6.51 -5.19 -1.08
C TYR A 61 7.48 -5.71 -0.01
N TRP A 62 7.88 -6.99 -0.14
CA TRP A 62 8.94 -7.54 0.70
C TRP A 62 10.26 -7.15 0.07
N THR A 63 11.03 -6.31 0.75
CA THR A 63 12.25 -5.72 0.21
C THR A 63 13.38 -5.78 1.24
N PHE A 64 14.41 -5.00 1.03
CA PHE A 64 15.61 -5.03 1.84
C PHE A 64 16.01 -3.62 2.26
N SER A 65 16.60 -3.52 3.44
CA SER A 65 17.19 -2.29 3.93
C SER A 65 18.68 -2.51 4.18
N SER A 66 19.52 -1.87 3.36
CA SER A 66 20.96 -2.02 3.50
C SER A 66 21.48 -1.34 4.76
N THR A 67 20.87 -0.22 5.17
CA THR A 67 21.29 0.47 6.40
C THR A 67 21.03 -0.35 7.64
N HIS A 68 20.00 -1.19 7.62
CA HIS A 68 19.68 -2.11 8.72
C HIS A 68 20.24 -3.52 8.50
N ALA A 69 20.75 -3.80 7.30
CA ALA A 69 21.22 -5.13 6.88
C ALA A 69 20.16 -6.22 7.16
N ALA A 70 18.92 -5.92 6.76
CA ALA A 70 17.77 -6.77 7.05
C ALA A 70 16.70 -6.64 5.98
N GLU A 71 15.78 -7.60 5.96
CA GLU A 71 14.56 -7.46 5.16
C GLU A 71 13.66 -6.40 5.78
N ALA A 72 12.92 -5.70 4.94
CA ALA A 72 11.98 -4.64 5.33
C ALA A 72 10.74 -4.70 4.46
N ALA A 73 9.63 -4.24 4.99
CA ALA A 73 8.40 -4.10 4.22
C ALA A 73 8.26 -2.65 3.73
N LEU A 74 7.87 -2.50 2.47
CA LEU A 74 7.50 -1.21 1.89
C LEU A 74 6.00 -1.23 1.62
N MET A 75 5.25 -0.36 2.31
CA MET A 75 3.84 -0.14 1.97
C MET A 75 3.83 0.83 0.79
N ASN A 76 3.79 0.27 -0.42
CA ASN A 76 3.90 1.06 -1.62
C ASN A 76 2.61 1.78 -1.96
N ASP A 77 1.47 1.16 -1.69
CA ASP A 77 0.16 1.72 -1.96
C ASP A 77 -0.68 1.70 -0.69
N LEU A 78 -1.37 2.81 -0.45
CA LEU A 78 -2.40 2.93 0.58
C LEU A 78 -3.51 3.79 0.02
N PHE A 79 -4.70 3.22 -0.12
CA PHE A 79 -5.82 3.91 -0.73
C PHE A 79 -7.13 3.58 -0.04
N VAL A 80 -7.93 4.61 0.21
CA VAL A 80 -9.29 4.49 0.74
C VAL A 80 -10.23 5.12 -0.26
N ALA A 81 -11.33 4.43 -0.58
CA ALA A 81 -12.34 4.93 -1.50
C ALA A 81 -12.88 6.28 -1.02
N GLU A 82 -13.14 7.18 -1.97
CA GLU A 82 -13.49 8.57 -1.68
C GLU A 82 -14.64 8.72 -0.68
N GLY A 83 -15.69 7.91 -0.81
CA GLY A 83 -16.84 7.97 0.07
C GLY A 83 -16.61 7.45 1.50
N HIS A 84 -15.44 6.90 1.78
CA HIS A 84 -15.11 6.26 3.05
C HIS A 84 -13.90 6.87 3.75
N ARG A 85 -13.42 8.00 3.27
CA ARG A 85 -12.31 8.72 3.90
C ARG A 85 -12.77 9.36 5.21
N GLY A 86 -11.86 9.44 6.19
CA GLY A 86 -12.16 10.00 7.49
C GLY A 86 -12.81 9.02 8.47
N GLU A 87 -12.89 7.74 8.12
CA GLU A 87 -13.51 6.69 8.97
C GLU A 87 -12.48 5.82 9.70
N GLY A 88 -11.19 6.15 9.63
CA GLY A 88 -10.13 5.38 10.29
C GLY A 88 -9.63 4.19 9.49
N ILE A 89 -10.08 4.01 8.26
CA ILE A 89 -9.71 2.86 7.41
C ILE A 89 -8.22 2.90 7.05
N GLY A 90 -7.69 4.08 6.72
CA GLY A 90 -6.27 4.23 6.41
C GLY A 90 -5.38 3.81 7.57
N LEU A 91 -5.70 4.23 8.80
CA LEU A 91 -4.97 3.83 9.98
C LEU A 91 -5.06 2.32 10.21
N ALA A 92 -6.24 1.73 10.02
CA ALA A 92 -6.43 0.29 10.17
C ALA A 92 -5.57 -0.49 9.16
N LEU A 93 -5.48 -0.01 7.92
CA LEU A 93 -4.63 -0.63 6.89
C LEU A 93 -3.14 -0.52 7.24
N ILE A 94 -2.69 0.61 7.80
CA ILE A 94 -1.30 0.76 8.25
C ILE A 94 -1.02 -0.23 9.39
N GLN A 95 -1.92 -0.34 10.36
CA GLN A 95 -1.77 -1.26 11.48
C GLN A 95 -1.74 -2.73 11.02
N ALA A 96 -2.61 -3.10 10.10
CA ALA A 96 -2.62 -4.43 9.51
C ALA A 96 -1.34 -4.71 8.71
N SER A 97 -0.83 -3.71 8.01
CA SER A 97 0.43 -3.81 7.28
C SER A 97 1.61 -4.04 8.22
N ALA A 98 1.65 -3.32 9.33
CA ALA A 98 2.69 -3.48 10.35
C ALA A 98 2.62 -4.88 10.98
N THR A 99 1.42 -5.36 11.28
CA THR A 99 1.22 -6.70 11.83
C THR A 99 1.71 -7.77 10.86
N ALA A 100 1.31 -7.68 9.59
CA ALA A 100 1.72 -8.63 8.56
C ALA A 100 3.25 -8.66 8.36
N ALA A 101 3.87 -7.50 8.35
CA ALA A 101 5.33 -7.39 8.22
C ALA A 101 6.04 -8.02 9.44
N HIS A 102 5.55 -7.75 10.63
CA HIS A 102 6.10 -8.30 11.87
C HIS A 102 5.96 -9.82 11.91
N GLU A 103 4.81 -10.35 11.52
CA GLU A 103 4.58 -11.80 11.46
C GLU A 103 5.51 -12.50 10.48
N ARG A 104 5.93 -11.80 9.42
CA ARG A 104 6.91 -12.31 8.47
C ARG A 104 8.36 -12.22 8.99
N GLY A 105 8.57 -11.63 10.17
CA GLY A 105 9.89 -11.47 10.77
C GLY A 105 10.59 -10.17 10.43
N MET A 106 9.92 -9.26 9.78
CA MET A 106 10.48 -7.95 9.44
C MET A 106 10.35 -7.00 10.62
N ARG A 107 11.30 -6.08 10.75
CA ARG A 107 11.34 -5.13 11.86
C ARG A 107 11.08 -3.70 11.42
N HIS A 108 10.94 -3.46 10.12
CA HIS A 108 10.74 -2.12 9.57
C HIS A 108 9.62 -2.14 8.54
N LEU A 109 8.75 -1.15 8.63
CA LEU A 109 7.74 -0.83 7.62
C LEU A 109 7.97 0.61 7.20
N GLU A 110 8.20 0.83 5.92
CA GLU A 110 8.42 2.15 5.33
C GLU A 110 7.29 2.50 4.36
N TRP A 111 7.05 3.79 4.17
CA TRP A 111 6.19 4.29 3.09
C TRP A 111 6.57 5.72 2.76
N PHE A 112 6.10 6.18 1.59
CA PHE A 112 6.36 7.51 1.09
C PHE A 112 5.06 8.26 0.87
N THR A 113 5.12 9.58 0.91
CA THR A 113 3.99 10.44 0.56
C THR A 113 4.49 11.66 -0.19
N ALA A 114 3.60 12.27 -1.00
CA ALA A 114 3.94 13.52 -1.65
C ALA A 114 4.14 14.62 -0.60
N LEU A 115 5.07 15.53 -0.87
CA LEU A 115 5.43 16.60 0.06
C LEU A 115 4.26 17.54 0.36
N ASP A 116 3.29 17.65 -0.56
CA ASP A 116 2.12 18.50 -0.43
C ASP A 116 0.86 17.76 0.04
N ASN A 117 0.95 16.45 0.32
CA ASN A 117 -0.19 15.68 0.82
C ASN A 117 -0.29 15.78 2.34
N GLU A 118 -0.74 16.94 2.81
CA GLU A 118 -0.84 17.23 4.24
C GLU A 118 -1.84 16.35 4.97
N THR A 119 -2.94 15.97 4.31
CA THR A 119 -3.95 15.09 4.89
C THR A 119 -3.36 13.72 5.24
N ALA A 120 -2.60 13.14 4.33
CA ALA A 120 -1.93 11.86 4.57
C ALA A 120 -0.86 12.00 5.66
N GLN A 121 -0.09 13.09 5.63
CA GLN A 121 0.94 13.34 6.64
C GLN A 121 0.37 13.41 8.05
N ARG A 122 -0.79 14.05 8.24
CA ARG A 122 -1.46 14.10 9.54
C ARG A 122 -1.85 12.69 10.03
N LEU A 123 -2.29 11.82 9.12
CA LEU A 123 -2.57 10.43 9.46
C LEU A 123 -1.31 9.71 9.91
N TYR A 124 -0.23 9.86 9.16
CA TYR A 124 1.03 9.15 9.42
C TYR A 124 1.66 9.58 10.74
N GLU A 125 1.55 10.84 11.11
CA GLU A 125 2.08 11.34 12.38
C GLU A 125 1.37 10.75 13.60
N ARG A 126 0.17 10.22 13.43
CA ARG A 126 -0.57 9.54 14.52
C ARG A 126 -0.14 8.08 14.71
N THR A 127 0.69 7.54 13.83
CA THR A 127 1.12 6.13 13.90
C THR A 127 2.32 5.89 14.80
N GLY A 128 3.04 6.95 15.17
CA GLY A 128 4.32 6.84 15.84
C GLY A 128 5.51 6.69 14.88
N ALA A 129 5.27 6.67 13.58
CA ALA A 129 6.33 6.61 12.59
C ALA A 129 7.13 7.92 12.57
N GLU A 130 8.43 7.80 12.35
CA GLU A 130 9.32 8.96 12.22
C GLU A 130 9.43 9.37 10.75
N ARG A 131 9.30 10.66 10.49
CA ARG A 131 9.44 11.21 9.13
C ARG A 131 10.91 11.52 8.87
N SER A 132 11.39 11.13 7.67
CA SER A 132 12.70 11.52 7.17
C SER A 132 12.55 12.22 5.83
N GLY A 133 13.57 12.97 5.42
CA GLY A 133 13.51 13.72 4.17
C GLY A 133 14.51 13.19 3.15
N TRP A 134 14.01 12.72 2.02
CA TRP A 134 14.80 12.23 0.91
C TRP A 134 14.21 12.73 -0.40
N TYR A 135 15.07 13.07 -1.36
CA TYR A 135 14.60 13.31 -2.72
C TYR A 135 14.56 12.00 -3.47
N ASN A 136 13.51 11.78 -4.22
CA ASN A 136 13.40 10.63 -5.11
C ASN A 136 13.79 11.06 -6.52
N TYR A 137 14.67 10.31 -7.16
CA TYR A 137 15.05 10.52 -8.56
C TYR A 137 14.59 9.32 -9.38
N GLU A 138 14.01 9.60 -10.53
CA GLU A 138 13.58 8.57 -11.46
C GLU A 138 14.24 8.82 -12.82
N LEU A 139 14.88 7.80 -13.35
CA LEU A 139 15.43 7.81 -14.70
C LEU A 139 14.68 6.78 -15.53
N LEU A 140 13.99 7.24 -16.56
CA LEU A 140 13.30 6.32 -17.48
C LEU A 140 14.34 5.56 -18.28
N LEU A 141 14.26 4.24 -18.24
CA LEU A 141 15.16 3.36 -18.99
C LEU A 141 14.44 2.89 -20.26
N GLU A 142 15.07 3.13 -21.40
CA GLU A 142 14.55 2.74 -22.70
C GLU A 142 15.16 1.45 -23.22
#